data_f720fdffad1efded66a5d2df44360374
#
_entry.id   f720fdffad1efded66a5d2df44360374
#
_cell.length_a   1.000
_cell.length_b   1.000
_cell.length_c   1.000
_cell.angle_alpha   90.00
_cell.angle_beta   90.00
_cell.angle_gamma   90.00
#
_symmetry.space_group_name_H-M   'P 1'
#
loop_
_entity.id
_entity.type
_entity.pdbx_description
1 polymer ?
#
loop_
_entity_poly.entity_id
_entity_poly.type
_entity_poly.pdbx_seq_one_letter_code
_entity_poly.pdbx_strand_id
1 'polypeptide(L)'
;ISKELYKDFSVFRNSLFFYFLNKNPDIEKSTLLRLTQKLCDRIIFILFAEDRGLLTLNTINEIRNRHSQDGFGDRSMYDYYKLYFNAINEGNERLNIPKYNGGLFSKDELLDSLIIDDSFLDMKAQKLSDYDFESEISVNILGHIFEQSLTDLEEIQSNINNVDFDKTKSKRKKDGVFYTPEYITKYIVENTLGKMCNDKREELNLLNIT
;
A
#
# COMPACT_ATOMS: atom_id res chain seq x y z
N ILE A 1 -3.80 12.85 12.70
CA ILE A 1 -3.24 11.53 12.32
C ILE A 1 -3.31 11.33 10.81
N SER A 2 -4.48 11.38 10.14
CA SER A 2 -4.60 11.14 8.68
C SER A 2 -3.73 12.08 7.83
N LYS A 3 -3.66 13.36 8.19
CA LYS A 3 -2.83 14.34 7.46
C LYS A 3 -1.34 14.13 7.70
N GLU A 4 -0.97 13.71 8.90
CA GLU A 4 0.42 13.41 9.27
C GLU A 4 0.91 12.15 8.57
N LEU A 5 0.13 11.08 8.61
CA LEU A 5 0.43 9.85 7.89
C LEU A 5 0.60 10.11 6.38
N TYR A 6 -0.33 10.86 5.77
CA TYR A 6 -0.19 11.21 4.36
C TYR A 6 1.08 12.02 4.07
N LYS A 7 1.41 12.98 4.93
CA LYS A 7 2.64 13.76 4.82
C LYS A 7 3.87 12.86 4.89
N ASP A 8 3.92 11.97 5.89
CA ASP A 8 5.06 11.07 6.06
C ASP A 8 5.15 10.04 4.94
N PHE A 9 4.02 9.54 4.45
CA PHE A 9 3.96 8.69 3.26
C PHE A 9 4.49 9.42 2.00
N SER A 10 4.07 10.66 1.78
CA SER A 10 4.55 11.48 0.65
C SER A 10 6.04 11.76 0.75
N VAL A 11 6.55 12.06 1.96
CA VAL A 11 8.00 12.24 2.21
C VAL A 11 8.76 10.94 1.96
N PHE A 12 8.23 9.80 2.40
CA PHE A 12 8.81 8.48 2.15
C PHE A 12 8.91 8.22 0.64
N ARG A 13 7.78 8.33 -0.08
CA ARG A 13 7.72 8.14 -1.54
C ARG A 13 8.71 9.03 -2.28
N ASN A 14 8.71 10.34 -1.99
CA ASN A 14 9.57 11.29 -2.68
C ASN A 14 11.06 11.00 -2.39
N SER A 15 11.40 10.70 -1.13
CA SER A 15 12.78 10.32 -0.76
C SER A 15 13.22 9.07 -1.52
N LEU A 16 12.35 8.06 -1.64
CA LEU A 16 12.62 6.81 -2.34
C LEU A 16 12.78 7.05 -3.85
N PHE A 17 11.93 7.91 -4.44
CA PHE A 17 12.02 8.27 -5.85
C PHE A 17 13.35 8.96 -6.16
N PHE A 18 13.75 9.98 -5.38
CA PHE A 18 15.05 10.63 -5.57
C PHE A 18 16.23 9.68 -5.35
N TYR A 19 16.10 8.76 -4.39
CA TYR A 19 17.11 7.73 -4.18
C TYR A 19 17.26 6.83 -5.41
N PHE A 20 16.14 6.36 -6.00
CA PHE A 20 16.16 5.54 -7.21
C PHE A 20 16.71 6.28 -8.43
N LEU A 21 16.40 7.57 -8.60
CA LEU A 21 16.98 8.40 -9.66
C LEU A 21 18.51 8.41 -9.61
N ASN A 22 19.08 8.44 -8.41
CA ASN A 22 20.53 8.46 -8.23
C ASN A 22 21.18 7.07 -8.43
N LYS A 23 20.51 6.02 -8.00
CA LYS A 23 21.07 4.65 -8.01
C LYS A 23 20.80 3.88 -9.30
N ASN A 24 19.81 4.30 -10.08
CA ASN A 24 19.38 3.62 -11.30
C ASN A 24 19.26 4.61 -12.48
N PRO A 25 20.36 5.28 -12.88
CA PRO A 25 20.33 6.36 -13.88
C PRO A 25 19.90 5.90 -15.28
N ASP A 26 20.06 4.61 -15.58
CA ASP A 26 19.72 4.02 -16.87
C ASP A 26 18.22 3.72 -17.05
N ILE A 27 17.44 3.84 -15.97
CA ILE A 27 16.00 3.61 -16.01
C ILE A 27 15.27 4.94 -16.19
N GLU A 28 14.30 4.97 -17.10
CA GLU A 28 13.48 6.14 -17.37
C GLU A 28 12.78 6.65 -16.09
N LYS A 29 12.79 7.99 -15.87
CA LYS A 29 12.26 8.63 -14.67
C LYS A 29 10.77 8.31 -14.40
N SER A 30 9.96 8.27 -15.44
CA SER A 30 8.53 7.90 -15.35
C SER A 30 8.36 6.46 -14.88
N THR A 31 9.22 5.57 -15.35
CA THR A 31 9.24 4.16 -14.91
C THR A 31 9.68 4.06 -13.45
N LEU A 32 10.74 4.77 -13.04
CA LEU A 32 11.18 4.81 -11.64
C LEU A 32 10.09 5.36 -10.73
N LEU A 33 9.33 6.38 -11.15
CA LEU A 33 8.22 6.91 -10.38
C LEU A 33 7.12 5.85 -10.15
N ARG A 34 6.76 5.10 -11.20
CA ARG A 34 5.79 4.00 -11.12
C ARG A 34 6.26 2.89 -10.18
N LEU A 35 7.54 2.48 -10.28
CA LEU A 35 8.13 1.45 -9.42
C LEU A 35 8.21 1.90 -7.97
N THR A 36 8.57 3.17 -7.74
CA THR A 36 8.56 3.80 -6.42
C THR A 36 7.19 3.72 -5.78
N GLN A 37 6.15 4.14 -6.51
CA GLN A 37 4.77 4.08 -6.00
C GLN A 37 4.38 2.64 -5.67
N LYS A 38 4.66 1.68 -6.57
CA LYS A 38 4.34 0.27 -6.33
C LYS A 38 5.00 -0.29 -5.07
N LEU A 39 6.26 0.08 -4.81
CA LEU A 39 6.95 -0.34 -3.57
C LEU A 39 6.34 0.32 -2.33
N CYS A 40 6.03 1.60 -2.39
CA CYS A 40 5.34 2.32 -1.30
C CYS A 40 3.97 1.69 -1.00
N ASP A 41 3.20 1.37 -2.03
CA ASP A 41 1.88 0.73 -1.89
C ASP A 41 1.99 -0.66 -1.25
N ARG A 42 3.03 -1.45 -1.60
CA ARG A 42 3.30 -2.74 -0.96
C ARG A 42 3.59 -2.59 0.54
N ILE A 43 4.43 -1.63 0.90
CA ILE A 43 4.82 -1.41 2.30
C ILE A 43 3.62 -0.94 3.12
N ILE A 44 2.86 0.06 2.64
CA ILE A 44 1.69 0.54 3.39
C ILE A 44 0.59 -0.53 3.49
N PHE A 45 0.44 -1.38 2.45
CA PHE A 45 -0.48 -2.51 2.51
C PHE A 45 -0.08 -3.50 3.60
N ILE A 46 1.21 -3.84 3.73
CA ILE A 46 1.69 -4.76 4.78
C ILE A 46 1.36 -4.19 6.16
N LEU A 47 1.70 -2.92 6.42
CA LEU A 47 1.43 -2.25 7.70
C LEU A 47 -0.06 -2.25 8.03
N PHE A 48 -0.90 -1.93 7.05
CA PHE A 48 -2.35 -1.96 7.23
C PHE A 48 -2.88 -3.37 7.46
N ALA A 49 -2.38 -4.37 6.71
CA ALA A 49 -2.86 -5.74 6.77
C ALA A 49 -2.45 -6.45 8.06
N GLU A 50 -1.25 -6.17 8.60
CA GLU A 50 -0.81 -6.74 9.87
C GLU A 50 -1.65 -6.24 11.05
N ASP A 51 -1.93 -4.94 11.12
CA ASP A 51 -2.73 -4.36 12.19
C ASP A 51 -4.22 -4.77 12.12
N ARG A 52 -4.68 -5.18 10.94
CA ARG A 52 -6.03 -5.76 10.75
C ARG A 52 -6.10 -7.27 10.94
N GLY A 53 -5.01 -7.90 11.35
CA GLY A 53 -4.94 -9.36 11.53
C GLY A 53 -5.05 -10.16 10.22
N LEU A 54 -4.85 -9.50 9.06
CA LEU A 54 -4.82 -10.16 7.75
C LEU A 54 -3.44 -10.75 7.44
N LEU A 55 -2.41 -10.21 8.07
CA LEU A 55 -1.04 -10.75 8.10
C LEU A 55 -0.61 -10.93 9.55
N THR A 56 0.50 -11.65 9.76
CA THR A 56 1.11 -11.76 11.09
C THR A 56 1.60 -10.39 11.56
N LEU A 57 1.39 -10.09 12.84
CA LEU A 57 1.83 -8.84 13.44
C LEU A 57 3.35 -8.66 13.32
N ASN A 58 3.78 -7.42 13.15
CA ASN A 58 5.19 -7.00 13.07
C ASN A 58 5.96 -7.60 11.88
N THR A 59 5.35 -7.74 10.72
CA THR A 59 6.00 -8.25 9.50
C THR A 59 7.27 -7.46 9.15
N ILE A 60 7.25 -6.13 9.28
CA ILE A 60 8.42 -5.28 9.03
C ILE A 60 9.56 -5.61 10.01
N ASN A 61 9.25 -5.76 11.31
CA ASN A 61 10.25 -6.16 12.30
C ASN A 61 10.74 -7.59 12.09
N GLU A 62 9.89 -8.48 11.63
CA GLU A 62 10.26 -9.86 11.28
C GLU A 62 11.26 -9.88 10.11
N ILE A 63 11.04 -9.07 9.08
CA ILE A 63 11.97 -8.87 7.96
C ILE A 63 13.33 -8.40 8.48
N ARG A 64 13.37 -7.37 9.35
CA ARG A 64 14.58 -6.86 9.97
C ARG A 64 15.34 -7.92 10.77
N ASN A 65 14.60 -8.67 11.59
CA ASN A 65 15.17 -9.73 12.42
C ASN A 65 15.79 -10.83 11.55
N ARG A 66 15.10 -11.26 10.51
CA ARG A 66 15.64 -12.28 9.58
C ARG A 66 16.88 -11.80 8.85
N HIS A 67 16.89 -10.56 8.39
CA HIS A 67 18.08 -9.96 7.79
C HIS A 67 19.24 -9.87 8.80
N SER A 68 19.00 -9.40 10.03
CA SER A 68 20.06 -9.27 11.05
C SER A 68 20.61 -10.62 11.54
N GLN A 69 19.83 -11.69 11.43
CA GLN A 69 20.21 -13.07 11.79
C GLN A 69 20.83 -13.85 10.62
N ASP A 70 20.91 -13.24 9.43
CA ASP A 70 21.56 -13.87 8.29
C ASP A 70 23.08 -13.95 8.52
N GLY A 71 23.52 -15.12 8.98
CA GLY A 71 24.92 -15.36 9.35
C GLY A 71 25.90 -15.32 8.18
N PHE A 72 25.41 -15.37 6.94
CA PHE A 72 26.25 -15.30 5.75
C PHE A 72 26.30 -13.87 5.17
N GLY A 73 25.27 -13.04 5.42
CA GLY A 73 25.19 -11.66 4.92
C GLY A 73 25.07 -11.55 3.40
N ASP A 74 24.65 -12.63 2.74
CA ASP A 74 24.59 -12.71 1.28
C ASP A 74 23.34 -12.02 0.69
N ARG A 75 22.37 -11.68 1.54
CA ARG A 75 21.10 -11.08 1.13
C ARG A 75 20.91 -9.69 1.69
N SER A 76 20.54 -8.77 0.81
CA SER A 76 20.11 -7.43 1.23
C SER A 76 18.79 -7.49 2.00
N MET A 77 18.48 -6.46 2.78
CA MET A 77 17.16 -6.32 3.41
C MET A 77 16.04 -6.33 2.36
N TYR A 78 16.28 -5.75 1.18
CA TYR A 78 15.30 -5.77 0.10
C TYR A 78 15.02 -7.18 -0.42
N ASP A 79 16.02 -8.09 -0.41
CA ASP A 79 15.78 -9.50 -0.76
C ASP A 79 14.80 -10.17 0.20
N TYR A 80 14.87 -9.84 1.49
CA TYR A 80 13.87 -10.31 2.46
C TYR A 80 12.48 -9.72 2.20
N TYR A 81 12.36 -8.44 1.85
CA TYR A 81 11.09 -7.86 1.41
C TYR A 81 10.52 -8.61 0.21
N LYS A 82 11.34 -8.92 -0.79
CA LYS A 82 10.91 -9.70 -1.97
C LYS A 82 10.39 -11.08 -1.61
N LEU A 83 11.01 -11.77 -0.63
CA LEU A 83 10.50 -13.05 -0.13
C LEU A 83 9.11 -12.91 0.49
N TYR A 84 8.88 -11.86 1.29
CA TYR A 84 7.56 -11.60 1.86
C TYR A 84 6.54 -11.16 0.80
N PHE A 85 6.92 -10.35 -0.18
CA PHE A 85 6.04 -10.00 -1.30
C PHE A 85 5.59 -11.25 -2.07
N ASN A 86 6.51 -12.17 -2.31
CA ASN A 86 6.18 -13.44 -2.95
C ASN A 86 5.28 -14.32 -2.06
N ALA A 87 5.57 -14.39 -0.76
CA ALA A 87 4.74 -15.11 0.20
C ALA A 87 3.30 -14.56 0.25
N ILE A 88 3.13 -13.24 0.18
CA ILE A 88 1.81 -12.60 0.12
C ILE A 88 1.11 -12.92 -1.22
N ASN A 89 1.85 -12.89 -2.33
CA ASN A 89 1.28 -13.18 -3.66
C ASN A 89 0.81 -14.63 -3.80
N GLU A 90 1.63 -15.59 -3.37
CA GLU A 90 1.37 -17.02 -3.59
C GLU A 90 0.74 -17.75 -2.39
N GLY A 91 0.78 -17.10 -1.23
CA GLY A 91 0.50 -17.73 0.05
C GLY A 91 1.71 -18.46 0.64
N ASN A 92 1.77 -18.56 1.96
CA ASN A 92 2.82 -19.30 2.66
C ASN A 92 2.27 -19.88 3.98
N GLU A 93 1.99 -21.17 4.00
CA GLU A 93 1.44 -21.85 5.18
C GLU A 93 2.36 -21.80 6.39
N ARG A 94 3.70 -21.87 6.18
CA ARG A 94 4.68 -21.84 7.29
C ARG A 94 4.71 -20.47 8.00
N LEU A 95 4.40 -19.40 7.27
CA LEU A 95 4.32 -18.03 7.80
C LEU A 95 2.87 -17.65 8.14
N ASN A 96 1.91 -18.58 7.98
CA ASN A 96 0.48 -18.30 8.14
C ASN A 96 0.01 -17.10 7.29
N ILE A 97 0.55 -16.98 6.08
CA ILE A 97 0.19 -15.92 5.12
C ILE A 97 -0.76 -16.53 4.08
N PRO A 98 -2.02 -16.07 4.03
CA PRO A 98 -2.95 -16.49 2.98
C PRO A 98 -2.55 -15.90 1.62
N LYS A 99 -2.99 -16.54 0.53
CA LYS A 99 -2.76 -16.02 -0.81
C LYS A 99 -3.60 -14.79 -1.08
N TYR A 100 -2.94 -13.66 -1.44
CA TYR A 100 -3.60 -12.41 -1.85
C TYR A 100 -3.53 -12.24 -3.37
N ASN A 101 -4.63 -12.43 -4.04
CA ASN A 101 -4.71 -12.45 -5.52
C ASN A 101 -5.05 -11.05 -6.09
N GLY A 102 -4.40 -9.99 -5.64
CA GLY A 102 -4.72 -8.60 -6.00
C GLY A 102 -3.79 -7.93 -7.02
N GLY A 103 -2.79 -8.63 -7.57
CA GLY A 103 -1.84 -8.07 -8.55
C GLY A 103 -0.79 -7.11 -7.97
N LEU A 104 -1.01 -6.48 -6.83
CA LEU A 104 -0.05 -5.57 -6.20
C LEU A 104 1.29 -6.26 -5.89
N PHE A 105 1.24 -7.49 -5.40
CA PHE A 105 2.41 -8.29 -5.03
C PHE A 105 2.91 -9.21 -6.16
N SER A 106 2.29 -9.16 -7.33
CA SER A 106 2.77 -9.94 -8.49
C SER A 106 4.22 -9.60 -8.82
N LYS A 107 5.00 -10.60 -9.24
CA LYS A 107 6.41 -10.44 -9.62
C LYS A 107 6.56 -9.29 -10.63
N ASP A 108 7.54 -8.42 -10.38
CA ASP A 108 7.91 -7.31 -11.24
C ASP A 108 9.43 -7.27 -11.33
N GLU A 109 9.97 -7.86 -12.40
CA GLU A 109 11.42 -8.06 -12.55
C GLU A 109 12.20 -6.76 -12.51
N LEU A 110 11.62 -5.67 -13.02
CA LEU A 110 12.29 -4.37 -13.00
C LEU A 110 12.29 -3.78 -11.57
N LEU A 111 11.18 -3.88 -10.83
CA LEU A 111 11.12 -3.49 -9.43
C LEU A 111 12.10 -4.34 -8.59
N ASP A 112 12.12 -5.65 -8.82
CA ASP A 112 12.95 -6.60 -8.07
C ASP A 112 14.45 -6.41 -8.35
N SER A 113 14.83 -5.78 -9.47
CA SER A 113 16.22 -5.48 -9.85
C SER A 113 16.74 -4.17 -9.26
N LEU A 114 15.89 -3.32 -8.67
CA LEU A 114 16.32 -2.04 -8.12
C LEU A 114 17.30 -2.22 -6.96
N ILE A 115 18.30 -1.36 -6.92
CA ILE A 115 19.30 -1.31 -5.84
C ILE A 115 18.76 -0.41 -4.74
N ILE A 116 18.64 -0.95 -3.53
CA ILE A 116 18.19 -0.22 -2.33
C ILE A 116 19.15 -0.55 -1.18
N ASP A 117 19.76 0.48 -0.60
CA ASP A 117 20.62 0.29 0.57
C ASP A 117 19.78 -0.08 1.80
N ASP A 118 20.23 -1.08 2.56
CA ASP A 118 19.52 -1.63 3.72
C ASP A 118 19.18 -0.56 4.76
N SER A 119 20.16 0.29 5.11
CA SER A 119 19.98 1.36 6.09
C SER A 119 18.95 2.40 5.64
N PHE A 120 18.86 2.68 4.35
CA PHE A 120 17.88 3.60 3.81
C PHE A 120 16.46 3.01 3.89
N LEU A 121 16.30 1.76 3.48
CA LEU A 121 15.02 1.06 3.48
C LEU A 121 14.51 0.87 4.92
N ASP A 122 15.39 0.43 5.82
CA ASP A 122 15.05 0.21 7.23
C ASP A 122 14.55 1.49 7.92
N MET A 123 15.33 2.55 7.86
CA MET A 123 14.98 3.82 8.48
C MET A 123 13.64 4.37 7.96
N LYS A 124 13.38 4.22 6.67
CA LYS A 124 12.17 4.76 6.04
C LYS A 124 10.92 3.92 6.31
N ALA A 125 11.04 2.61 6.28
CA ALA A 125 9.94 1.71 6.57
C ALA A 125 9.55 1.77 8.06
N GLN A 126 10.54 1.86 8.96
CA GLN A 126 10.29 1.95 10.39
C GLN A 126 9.45 3.18 10.76
N LYS A 127 9.73 4.35 10.17
CA LYS A 127 8.95 5.55 10.45
C LYS A 127 7.46 5.39 10.16
N LEU A 128 7.10 4.61 9.14
CA LEU A 128 5.70 4.31 8.82
C LEU A 128 5.13 3.23 9.74
N SER A 129 5.95 2.33 10.27
CA SER A 129 5.50 1.28 11.21
C SER A 129 5.21 1.80 12.62
N ASP A 130 5.54 3.06 12.93
CA ASP A 130 5.20 3.69 14.20
C ASP A 130 3.71 4.13 14.28
N TYR A 131 2.98 4.08 13.16
CA TYR A 131 1.54 4.38 13.12
C TYR A 131 0.71 3.16 13.51
N ASP A 132 -0.33 3.39 14.32
CA ASP A 132 -1.34 2.38 14.66
C ASP A 132 -2.45 2.35 13.59
N PHE A 133 -2.39 1.36 12.71
CA PHE A 133 -3.36 1.19 11.63
C PHE A 133 -4.66 0.50 12.10
N GLU A 134 -4.69 -0.09 13.30
CA GLU A 134 -5.88 -0.71 13.86
C GLU A 134 -6.86 0.34 14.41
N SER A 135 -6.38 1.17 15.33
CA SER A 135 -7.23 2.09 16.09
C SER A 135 -7.29 3.50 15.49
N GLU A 136 -6.22 3.95 14.83
CA GLU A 136 -6.09 5.34 14.38
C GLU A 136 -6.36 5.53 12.89
N ILE A 137 -6.22 4.47 12.07
CA ILE A 137 -6.27 4.56 10.61
C ILE A 137 -7.37 3.65 10.05
N SER A 138 -8.49 4.26 9.69
CA SER A 138 -9.58 3.53 9.02
C SER A 138 -9.23 3.20 7.55
N VAL A 139 -9.94 2.24 6.96
CA VAL A 139 -9.87 1.91 5.52
C VAL A 139 -10.10 3.16 4.65
N ASN A 140 -10.95 4.08 5.11
CA ASN A 140 -11.22 5.34 4.41
C ASN A 140 -9.99 6.24 4.34
N ILE A 141 -9.15 6.26 5.38
CA ILE A 141 -7.90 7.04 5.39
C ILE A 141 -6.92 6.47 4.36
N LEU A 142 -6.81 5.14 4.28
CA LEU A 142 -6.00 4.49 3.26
C LEU A 142 -6.48 4.83 1.85
N GLY A 143 -7.80 4.82 1.63
CA GLY A 143 -8.41 5.25 0.38
C GLY A 143 -8.07 6.71 0.03
N HIS A 144 -8.09 7.60 1.01
CA HIS A 144 -7.69 9.01 0.81
C HIS A 144 -6.20 9.17 0.51
N ILE A 145 -5.33 8.34 1.10
CA ILE A 145 -3.90 8.33 0.77
C ILE A 145 -3.69 7.99 -0.71
N PHE A 146 -4.34 6.94 -1.20
CA PHE A 146 -4.26 6.56 -2.61
C PHE A 146 -4.84 7.63 -3.54
N GLU A 147 -6.00 8.19 -3.19
CA GLU A 147 -6.65 9.26 -3.95
C GLU A 147 -5.76 10.52 -4.08
N GLN A 148 -5.15 10.96 -2.98
CA GLN A 148 -4.26 12.13 -2.99
C GLN A 148 -2.95 11.83 -3.73
N SER A 149 -2.43 10.60 -3.59
CA SER A 149 -1.24 10.15 -4.31
C SER A 149 -1.37 10.28 -5.82
N LEU A 150 -2.57 10.08 -6.39
CA LEU A 150 -2.80 10.27 -7.82
C LEU A 150 -2.48 11.70 -8.28
N THR A 151 -2.91 12.70 -7.53
CA THR A 151 -2.63 14.11 -7.86
C THR A 151 -1.15 14.45 -7.73
N ASP A 152 -0.50 13.95 -6.67
CA ASP A 152 0.94 14.17 -6.47
C ASP A 152 1.79 13.50 -7.57
N LEU A 153 1.39 12.28 -7.97
CA LEU A 153 2.07 11.57 -9.05
C LEU A 153 1.94 12.29 -10.39
N GLU A 154 0.77 12.88 -10.68
CA GLU A 154 0.59 13.71 -11.88
C GLU A 154 1.48 14.96 -11.85
N GLU A 155 1.59 15.63 -10.70
CA GLU A 155 2.46 16.80 -10.52
C GLU A 155 3.92 16.41 -10.75
N ILE A 156 4.39 15.32 -10.14
CA ILE A 156 5.77 14.83 -10.32
C ILE A 156 6.00 14.43 -11.79
N GLN A 157 5.04 13.74 -12.42
CA GLN A 157 5.15 13.34 -13.83
C GLN A 157 5.20 14.56 -14.76
N SER A 158 4.41 15.60 -14.48
CA SER A 158 4.43 16.85 -15.24
C SER A 158 5.77 17.57 -15.10
N ASN A 159 6.33 17.60 -13.91
CA ASN A 159 7.66 18.16 -13.66
C ASN A 159 8.77 17.36 -14.40
N ILE A 160 8.67 16.02 -14.43
CA ILE A 160 9.60 15.18 -15.21
C ILE A 160 9.56 15.56 -16.69
N ASN A 161 8.35 15.85 -17.22
CA ASN A 161 8.11 16.16 -18.62
C ASN A 161 8.29 17.65 -18.95
N ASN A 162 8.64 18.51 -17.99
CA ASN A 162 8.72 19.98 -18.10
C ASN A 162 7.42 20.60 -18.61
N VAL A 163 6.28 20.12 -18.13
CA VAL A 163 4.94 20.64 -18.45
C VAL A 163 4.33 21.28 -17.20
N ASP A 164 3.69 22.43 -17.36
CA ASP A 164 3.00 23.10 -16.26
C ASP A 164 1.83 22.24 -15.75
N PHE A 165 1.75 22.06 -14.42
CA PHE A 165 0.70 21.29 -13.77
C PHE A 165 -0.35 22.18 -13.11
N ASP A 166 -1.58 22.06 -13.56
CA ASP A 166 -2.74 22.70 -12.94
C ASP A 166 -3.52 21.71 -12.08
N LYS A 167 -3.38 21.81 -10.76
CA LYS A 167 -4.09 20.95 -9.79
C LYS A 167 -5.62 20.96 -9.94
N THR A 168 -6.19 22.02 -10.54
CA THR A 168 -7.64 22.10 -10.75
C THR A 168 -8.11 21.20 -11.89
N LYS A 169 -7.21 20.85 -12.81
CA LYS A 169 -7.45 20.00 -13.97
C LYS A 169 -6.86 18.59 -13.84
N SER A 170 -6.46 18.20 -12.62
CA SER A 170 -5.93 16.85 -12.39
C SER A 170 -6.91 15.78 -12.88
N LYS A 171 -6.40 14.64 -13.37
CA LYS A 171 -7.21 13.49 -13.81
C LYS A 171 -8.18 13.04 -12.73
N ARG A 172 -7.72 13.04 -11.46
CA ARG A 172 -8.56 12.76 -10.31
C ARG A 172 -9.86 13.56 -10.33
N LYS A 173 -9.78 14.88 -10.56
CA LYS A 173 -10.96 15.75 -10.62
C LYS A 173 -11.75 15.56 -11.92
N LYS A 174 -11.04 15.44 -13.05
CA LYS A 174 -11.66 15.28 -14.36
C LYS A 174 -12.39 13.95 -14.49
N ASP A 175 -11.80 12.87 -14.00
CA ASP A 175 -12.33 11.52 -14.10
C ASP A 175 -13.21 11.13 -12.89
N GLY A 176 -13.39 12.05 -11.94
CA GLY A 176 -14.23 11.85 -10.76
C GLY A 176 -13.70 10.76 -9.81
N VAL A 177 -12.36 10.58 -9.75
CA VAL A 177 -11.74 9.58 -8.88
C VAL A 177 -11.75 10.08 -7.45
N PHE A 178 -12.79 9.71 -6.72
CA PHE A 178 -12.95 10.01 -5.30
C PHE A 178 -13.29 8.74 -4.54
N TYR A 179 -12.67 8.58 -3.38
CA TYR A 179 -13.01 7.48 -2.49
C TYR A 179 -14.40 7.71 -1.89
N THR A 180 -15.28 6.72 -2.00
CA THR A 180 -16.66 6.87 -1.53
C THR A 180 -16.69 6.92 0.00
N PRO A 181 -17.21 7.99 0.63
CA PRO A 181 -17.30 8.09 2.08
C PRO A 181 -18.09 6.93 2.71
N GLU A 182 -17.70 6.54 3.92
CA GLU A 182 -18.27 5.39 4.63
C GLU A 182 -19.79 5.47 4.78
N TYR A 183 -20.31 6.64 5.12
CA TYR A 183 -21.76 6.81 5.29
C TYR A 183 -22.56 6.55 4.00
N ILE A 184 -21.94 6.84 2.83
CA ILE A 184 -22.54 6.54 1.52
C ILE A 184 -22.50 5.04 1.25
N THR A 185 -21.35 4.40 1.47
CA THR A 185 -21.20 2.94 1.27
C THR A 185 -22.13 2.18 2.20
N LYS A 186 -22.24 2.60 3.46
CA LYS A 186 -23.18 2.04 4.44
C LYS A 186 -24.62 2.17 3.96
N TYR A 187 -25.03 3.37 3.54
CA TYR A 187 -26.37 3.61 3.01
C TYR A 187 -26.68 2.71 1.80
N ILE A 188 -25.75 2.59 0.85
CA ILE A 188 -25.91 1.73 -0.31
C ILE A 188 -26.10 0.28 0.11
N VAL A 189 -25.24 -0.24 0.99
CA VAL A 189 -25.28 -1.64 1.46
C VAL A 189 -26.58 -1.91 2.21
N GLU A 190 -27.00 -1.04 3.12
CA GLU A 190 -28.24 -1.20 3.89
C GLU A 190 -29.49 -1.20 3.00
N ASN A 191 -29.52 -0.35 1.98
CA ASN A 191 -30.68 -0.22 1.08
C ASN A 191 -30.67 -1.19 -0.13
N THR A 192 -29.62 -1.99 -0.28
CA THR A 192 -29.51 -3.02 -1.32
C THR A 192 -29.41 -4.41 -0.71
N LEU A 193 -28.23 -4.85 -0.34
CA LEU A 193 -27.99 -6.16 0.24
C LEU A 193 -28.72 -6.36 1.57
N GLY A 194 -28.73 -5.35 2.44
CA GLY A 194 -29.43 -5.39 3.72
C GLY A 194 -30.94 -5.63 3.53
N LYS A 195 -31.54 -4.91 2.60
CA LYS A 195 -32.97 -5.10 2.26
C LYS A 195 -33.20 -6.51 1.69
N MET A 196 -32.39 -6.95 0.72
CA MET A 196 -32.51 -8.27 0.14
C MET A 196 -32.34 -9.39 1.19
N CYS A 197 -31.42 -9.23 2.14
CA CYS A 197 -31.23 -10.17 3.24
C CYS A 197 -32.45 -10.22 4.17
N ASN A 198 -33.06 -9.07 4.47
CA ASN A 198 -34.27 -9.00 5.29
C ASN A 198 -35.47 -9.65 4.58
N ASP A 199 -35.70 -9.33 3.30
CA ASP A 199 -36.77 -9.94 2.50
C ASP A 199 -36.58 -11.48 2.47
N LYS A 200 -35.34 -11.95 2.36
CA LYS A 200 -35.02 -13.38 2.35
C LYS A 200 -35.22 -14.06 3.71
N ARG A 201 -34.92 -13.35 4.81
CA ARG A 201 -35.19 -13.82 6.17
C ARG A 201 -36.67 -13.96 6.42
N GLU A 202 -37.47 -13.01 5.96
CA GLU A 202 -38.94 -13.08 6.05
C GLU A 202 -39.51 -14.25 5.25
N GLU A 203 -39.04 -14.42 3.99
CA GLU A 203 -39.48 -15.52 3.11
C GLU A 203 -39.14 -16.89 3.75
N LEU A 204 -38.01 -17.04 4.41
CA LEU A 204 -37.58 -18.29 5.05
C LEU A 204 -38.07 -18.45 6.50
N ASN A 205 -38.90 -17.52 7.02
CA ASN A 205 -39.40 -17.49 8.42
C ASN A 205 -38.24 -17.54 9.46
N LEU A 206 -37.07 -16.95 9.16
CA LEU A 206 -35.90 -16.95 10.02
C LEU A 206 -35.83 -15.74 10.98
N LEU A 207 -36.88 -14.95 11.10
CA LEU A 207 -36.93 -13.73 11.93
C LEU A 207 -36.81 -14.02 13.45
N ASN A 208 -37.00 -15.26 13.89
CA ASN A 208 -36.98 -15.65 15.30
C ASN A 208 -35.73 -16.51 15.67
N ILE A 209 -34.73 -16.59 14.80
CA ILE A 209 -33.46 -17.29 15.10
C ILE A 209 -32.44 -16.21 15.48
N THR A 210 -32.26 -15.99 16.79
CA THR A 210 -31.20 -15.18 17.39
C THR A 210 -29.92 -15.98 17.52
#